data_c9295e7679b8bf4285342c4ed44113d1
#
_entry.id   c9295e7679b8bf4285342c4ed44113d1
#
_cell.length_a   1.000
_cell.length_b   1.000
_cell.length_c   1.000
_cell.angle_alpha   90.00
_cell.angle_beta   90.00
_cell.angle_gamma   90.00
#
_symmetry.space_group_name_H-M   'P 1'
#
loop_
_entity.id
_entity.type
_entity.pdbx_description
1 polymer ?
#
loop_
_entity_poly.entity_id
_entity_poly.type
_entity_poly.pdbx_seq_one_letter_code
_entity_poly.pdbx_strand_id
1 'polypeptide(L)'
;TAAISAIYGRITDPSILESHVFGPVDEISYINDNMILKPEDNNPECIIKGPNIKPFPLNTPPKGTLTKKVVLKVGDNITTDHIMPSGAKLLPYRSNIPYLSEYCFSGIDLNFPNNCRENGGGFIVAGENYGQGSSREHAALVPLYLGIKAVFAKSFARIHKANLINSGILPLVFANPEDYLGINVFDEIEIKDIKQQLKHSNKIRAVNKKSGEEIELILEVTEREKDILLCGGYINYMKNRGEVCHA
;
A
#
# COMPACT_ATOMS: atom_id res chain seq x y z
N THR A 1 10.24 22.01 -23.40
CA THR A 1 9.02 22.33 -24.16
C THR A 1 8.24 23.46 -23.51
N ALA A 2 7.82 23.38 -22.21
CA ALA A 2 6.95 24.40 -21.60
C ALA A 2 7.54 25.83 -21.65
N ALA A 3 8.78 26.03 -21.24
CA ALA A 3 9.43 27.36 -21.21
C ALA A 3 9.50 27.98 -22.60
N ILE A 4 9.92 27.23 -23.62
CA ILE A 4 10.02 27.72 -24.97
C ILE A 4 8.64 28.00 -25.58
N SER A 5 7.65 27.16 -25.28
CA SER A 5 6.28 27.40 -25.72
C SER A 5 5.69 28.68 -25.10
N ALA A 6 6.03 28.98 -23.85
CA ALA A 6 5.63 30.23 -23.21
C ALA A 6 6.25 31.48 -23.90
N ILE A 7 7.52 31.40 -24.32
CA ILE A 7 8.21 32.48 -25.03
C ILE A 7 7.60 32.71 -26.42
N TYR A 8 7.29 31.63 -27.14
CA TYR A 8 6.78 31.70 -28.52
C TYR A 8 5.25 31.82 -28.61
N GLY A 9 4.52 31.74 -27.48
CA GLY A 9 3.05 31.81 -27.44
C GLY A 9 2.33 30.66 -28.15
N ARG A 10 3.03 29.53 -28.42
CA ARG A 10 2.51 28.32 -29.06
C ARG A 10 3.31 27.10 -28.63
N ILE A 11 2.71 25.91 -28.71
CA ILE A 11 3.44 24.65 -28.44
C ILE A 11 4.62 24.56 -29.41
N THR A 12 5.84 24.53 -28.85
CA THR A 12 7.08 24.66 -29.61
C THR A 12 8.04 23.55 -29.25
N ASP A 13 8.67 22.94 -30.26
CA ASP A 13 9.71 21.93 -30.05
C ASP A 13 10.98 22.62 -29.51
N PRO A 14 11.55 22.18 -28.39
CA PRO A 14 12.77 22.73 -27.83
C PRO A 14 14.01 22.58 -28.76
N SER A 15 13.97 21.65 -29.73
CA SER A 15 15.08 21.45 -30.69
C SER A 15 15.32 22.64 -31.60
N ILE A 16 14.37 23.57 -31.72
CA ILE A 16 14.57 24.82 -32.49
C ILE A 16 15.58 25.76 -31.82
N LEU A 17 15.90 25.56 -30.54
CA LEU A 17 17.01 26.23 -29.89
C LEU A 17 18.32 25.52 -30.29
N GLU A 18 18.70 25.64 -31.55
CA GLU A 18 19.97 25.09 -32.00
C GLU A 18 21.11 25.57 -31.10
N SER A 19 21.74 24.61 -30.43
CA SER A 19 23.04 24.74 -29.75
C SER A 19 23.30 26.06 -28.99
N HIS A 20 22.41 26.45 -28.09
CA HIS A 20 22.90 27.28 -26.99
C HIS A 20 23.78 26.39 -26.11
N VAL A 21 25.06 26.40 -26.41
CA VAL A 21 26.07 25.92 -25.45
C VAL A 21 25.91 26.86 -24.24
N PHE A 22 25.23 26.38 -23.22
CA PHE A 22 25.27 27.04 -21.93
C PHE A 22 26.76 27.13 -21.58
N GLY A 23 27.28 28.34 -21.43
CA GLY A 23 28.62 28.54 -20.88
C GLY A 23 28.75 27.77 -19.56
N PRO A 24 29.96 27.51 -19.09
CA PRO A 24 30.16 26.92 -17.77
C PRO A 24 29.31 27.70 -16.77
N VAL A 25 28.46 27.00 -16.04
CA VAL A 25 27.71 27.59 -14.93
C VAL A 25 28.80 28.14 -14.00
N ASP A 26 28.83 29.46 -13.80
CA ASP A 26 29.70 30.03 -12.82
C ASP A 26 29.56 29.23 -11.51
N GLU A 27 30.69 28.82 -10.95
CA GLU A 27 30.66 28.11 -9.67
C GLU A 27 29.76 28.88 -8.72
N ILE A 28 28.78 28.22 -8.14
CA ILE A 28 27.89 28.82 -7.13
C ILE A 28 28.80 29.27 -5.98
N SER A 29 29.23 30.52 -6.02
CA SER A 29 30.22 31.08 -5.12
C SER A 29 29.66 31.33 -3.72
N TYR A 30 28.39 31.12 -3.49
CA TYR A 30 27.75 31.37 -2.21
C TYR A 30 26.82 30.25 -1.79
N ILE A 31 27.25 29.45 -0.82
CA ILE A 31 26.43 28.46 -0.13
C ILE A 31 25.99 29.09 1.19
N ASN A 32 24.69 29.26 1.37
CA ASN A 32 24.12 29.76 2.64
C ASN A 32 23.63 28.58 3.48
N ASP A 33 24.48 28.15 4.40
CA ASP A 33 24.17 27.01 5.31
C ASP A 33 23.54 27.47 6.63
N ASN A 34 23.14 28.74 6.76
CA ASN A 34 22.59 29.28 8.01
C ASN A 34 21.33 28.59 8.52
N MET A 35 20.64 27.87 7.65
CA MET A 35 19.42 27.08 8.01
C MET A 35 19.74 25.60 8.29
N ILE A 36 21.01 25.19 8.15
CA ILE A 36 21.41 23.81 8.43
C ILE A 36 21.86 23.73 9.89
N LEU A 37 21.09 23.04 10.71
CA LEU A 37 21.49 22.70 12.07
C LEU A 37 22.48 21.53 12.00
N LYS A 38 23.71 21.75 12.43
CA LYS A 38 24.71 20.69 12.54
C LYS A 38 24.33 19.76 13.69
N PRO A 39 24.49 18.42 13.53
CA PRO A 39 24.31 17.50 14.65
C PRO A 39 25.36 17.85 15.74
N GLU A 40 24.94 17.84 17.00
CA GLU A 40 25.84 17.97 18.13
C GLU A 40 26.70 16.71 18.26
N ASP A 41 28.02 16.87 18.37
CA ASP A 41 28.94 15.76 18.58
C ASP A 41 28.66 15.14 19.98
N ASN A 42 28.44 13.86 20.04
CA ASN A 42 28.26 13.04 21.26
C ASN A 42 26.93 13.09 22.00
N ASN A 43 25.83 13.26 21.31
CA ASN A 43 24.54 13.05 21.98
C ASN A 43 23.91 11.70 21.60
N PRO A 44 24.03 10.62 22.41
CA PRO A 44 23.40 9.32 22.13
C PRO A 44 21.91 9.36 22.46
N GLU A 45 21.21 10.39 22.07
CA GLU A 45 19.95 10.70 22.67
C GLU A 45 18.74 10.06 22.02
N CYS A 46 17.78 9.79 22.88
CA CYS A 46 16.44 9.41 22.53
C CYS A 46 15.84 10.42 21.56
N ILE A 47 15.36 9.92 20.41
CA ILE A 47 14.54 10.73 19.50
C ILE A 47 13.28 11.19 20.25
N ILE A 48 13.15 12.48 20.47
CA ILE A 48 11.93 13.09 21.05
C ILE A 48 10.88 13.14 19.95
N LYS A 49 9.81 12.36 20.11
CA LYS A 49 8.70 12.30 19.16
C LYS A 49 7.58 13.24 19.60
N GLY A 50 7.06 14.02 18.67
CA GLY A 50 5.84 14.80 18.91
C GLY A 50 4.62 13.92 19.21
N PRO A 51 3.54 14.47 19.78
CA PRO A 51 2.39 13.72 20.28
C PRO A 51 1.64 12.91 19.19
N ASN A 52 1.71 13.37 17.95
CA ASN A 52 1.07 12.73 16.79
C ASN A 52 1.96 11.69 16.09
N ILE A 53 3.20 11.48 16.54
CA ILE A 53 4.07 10.44 15.99
C ILE A 53 3.86 9.15 16.78
N LYS A 54 3.11 8.22 16.21
CA LYS A 54 2.81 6.90 16.80
C LYS A 54 3.68 5.81 16.16
N PRO A 55 3.83 4.64 16.80
CA PRO A 55 4.56 3.52 16.21
C PRO A 55 4.04 3.16 14.83
N PHE A 56 4.97 2.90 13.91
CA PHE A 56 4.65 2.47 12.56
C PHE A 56 4.08 1.05 12.59
N PRO A 57 2.94 0.77 11.93
CA PRO A 57 2.38 -0.56 11.90
C PRO A 57 3.25 -1.49 11.05
N LEU A 58 3.61 -2.64 11.62
CA LEU A 58 4.33 -3.69 10.93
C LEU A 58 3.44 -4.93 10.81
N ASN A 59 3.45 -5.56 9.65
CA ASN A 59 2.81 -6.85 9.47
C ASN A 59 3.72 -7.99 9.97
N THR A 60 3.15 -9.17 10.10
CA THR A 60 3.88 -10.40 10.42
C THR A 60 4.00 -11.28 9.17
N PRO A 61 5.08 -12.06 9.04
CA PRO A 61 5.19 -13.06 7.98
C PRO A 61 3.96 -13.98 7.94
N PRO A 62 3.46 -14.34 6.75
CA PRO A 62 2.33 -15.26 6.63
C PRO A 62 2.72 -16.65 7.15
N LYS A 63 1.82 -17.28 7.94
CA LYS A 63 2.05 -18.59 8.56
C LYS A 63 0.83 -19.47 8.41
N GLY A 64 1.06 -20.76 8.14
CA GLY A 64 0.02 -21.79 8.13
C GLY A 64 -1.19 -21.45 7.26
N THR A 65 -2.36 -21.79 7.76
CA THR A 65 -3.64 -21.47 7.12
C THR A 65 -4.11 -20.08 7.53
N LEU A 66 -4.47 -19.28 6.55
CA LEU A 66 -5.02 -17.95 6.74
C LEU A 66 -6.53 -18.00 6.55
N THR A 67 -7.27 -17.97 7.66
CA THR A 67 -8.74 -17.95 7.65
C THR A 67 -9.23 -16.62 8.20
N LYS A 68 -9.97 -15.86 7.40
CA LYS A 68 -10.52 -14.55 7.76
C LYS A 68 -11.86 -14.31 7.07
N LYS A 69 -12.66 -13.43 7.68
CA LYS A 69 -13.89 -12.96 7.06
C LYS A 69 -13.62 -11.83 6.06
N VAL A 70 -14.48 -11.74 5.07
CA VAL A 70 -14.58 -10.57 4.20
C VAL A 70 -15.25 -9.45 4.99
N VAL A 71 -14.50 -8.43 5.40
CA VAL A 71 -15.01 -7.32 6.23
C VAL A 71 -15.54 -6.15 5.40
N LEU A 72 -15.25 -6.16 4.09
CA LEU A 72 -15.75 -5.15 3.16
C LEU A 72 -15.78 -5.72 1.74
N LYS A 73 -16.87 -5.44 1.01
CA LYS A 73 -16.99 -5.65 -0.45
C LYS A 73 -17.32 -4.34 -1.12
N VAL A 74 -16.51 -3.93 -2.09
CA VAL A 74 -16.64 -2.67 -2.83
C VAL A 74 -16.59 -2.90 -4.33
N GLY A 75 -17.18 -2.00 -5.09
CA GLY A 75 -17.22 -2.05 -6.55
C GLY A 75 -15.91 -1.60 -7.21
N ASP A 76 -16.04 -1.15 -8.44
CA ASP A 76 -14.95 -0.69 -9.28
C ASP A 76 -14.46 0.72 -8.93
N ASN A 77 -13.23 1.04 -9.36
CA ASN A 77 -12.64 2.37 -9.29
C ASN A 77 -12.58 2.96 -7.87
N ILE A 78 -12.34 2.13 -6.87
CA ILE A 78 -12.10 2.58 -5.51
C ILE A 78 -10.79 3.37 -5.47
N THR A 79 -10.90 4.63 -5.09
CA THR A 79 -9.74 5.54 -5.01
C THR A 79 -9.03 5.43 -3.67
N THR A 80 -7.78 5.90 -3.63
CA THR A 80 -7.03 6.03 -2.36
C THR A 80 -7.72 6.99 -1.39
N ASP A 81 -8.52 7.96 -1.86
CA ASP A 81 -9.35 8.83 -1.02
C ASP A 81 -10.58 8.11 -0.46
N HIS A 82 -11.16 7.17 -1.18
CA HIS A 82 -12.19 6.30 -0.66
C HIS A 82 -11.67 5.42 0.47
N ILE A 83 -10.44 4.89 0.32
CA ILE A 83 -9.81 4.02 1.34
C ILE A 83 -9.41 4.84 2.56
N MET A 84 -8.68 5.95 2.34
CA MET A 84 -8.20 6.82 3.41
C MET A 84 -8.33 8.29 2.99
N PRO A 85 -9.38 8.98 3.43
CA PRO A 85 -9.56 10.40 3.15
C PRO A 85 -8.37 11.24 3.62
N SER A 86 -7.98 12.24 2.83
CA SER A 86 -6.81 13.08 3.11
C SER A 86 -7.13 14.57 3.20
N GLY A 87 -8.36 14.90 3.63
CA GLY A 87 -8.77 16.27 3.83
C GLY A 87 -7.90 17.04 4.85
N ALA A 88 -7.94 18.36 4.82
CA ALA A 88 -7.12 19.24 5.65
C ALA A 88 -7.19 18.93 7.15
N LYS A 89 -8.32 18.43 7.64
CA LYS A 89 -8.50 18.03 9.05
C LYS A 89 -7.62 16.83 9.46
N LEU A 90 -7.29 15.93 8.53
CA LEU A 90 -6.52 14.72 8.80
C LEU A 90 -5.02 14.89 8.53
N LEU A 91 -4.63 15.92 7.79
CA LEU A 91 -3.23 16.19 7.45
C LEU A 91 -2.28 16.25 8.65
N PRO A 92 -2.62 16.91 9.78
CA PRO A 92 -1.75 16.96 10.96
C PRO A 92 -1.49 15.60 11.62
N TYR A 93 -2.31 14.60 11.32
CA TYR A 93 -2.28 13.27 11.96
C TYR A 93 -1.64 12.19 11.09
N ARG A 94 -0.92 12.55 10.03
CA ARG A 94 -0.32 11.56 9.09
C ARG A 94 0.55 10.50 9.75
N SER A 95 1.25 10.84 10.83
CA SER A 95 2.05 9.89 11.59
C SER A 95 1.29 9.20 12.73
N ASN A 96 -0.03 9.41 12.82
CA ASN A 96 -0.91 8.81 13.82
C ASN A 96 -1.87 7.81 13.16
N ILE A 97 -1.35 6.67 12.75
CA ILE A 97 -2.15 5.63 12.07
C ILE A 97 -3.34 5.16 12.93
N PRO A 98 -3.20 4.95 14.26
CA PRO A 98 -4.34 4.65 15.11
C PRO A 98 -5.49 5.66 14.98
N TYR A 99 -5.20 6.96 14.99
CA TYR A 99 -6.22 7.99 14.82
C TYR A 99 -6.83 7.96 13.41
N LEU A 100 -5.99 7.83 12.39
CA LEU A 100 -6.46 7.76 11.00
C LEU A 100 -7.33 6.53 10.74
N SER A 101 -7.14 5.44 11.48
CA SER A 101 -7.90 4.20 11.29
C SER A 101 -9.40 4.37 11.50
N GLU A 102 -9.82 5.35 12.30
CA GLU A 102 -11.25 5.66 12.52
C GLU A 102 -11.94 6.20 11.27
N TYR A 103 -11.16 6.70 10.30
CA TYR A 103 -11.66 7.31 9.08
C TYR A 103 -11.51 6.40 7.85
N CYS A 104 -10.97 5.18 8.04
CA CYS A 104 -10.78 4.24 6.95
C CYS A 104 -12.12 3.86 6.32
N PHE A 105 -12.24 4.04 5.01
CA PHE A 105 -13.48 3.87 4.23
C PHE A 105 -14.68 4.68 4.72
N SER A 106 -14.47 5.76 5.47
CA SER A 106 -15.58 6.55 6.05
C SER A 106 -16.56 7.12 5.01
N GLY A 107 -16.17 7.27 3.76
CA GLY A 107 -17.06 7.66 2.66
C GLY A 107 -17.86 6.50 2.03
N ILE A 108 -17.61 5.24 2.44
CA ILE A 108 -18.25 4.04 1.90
C ILE A 108 -18.99 3.27 3.00
N ASP A 109 -18.29 2.95 4.08
CA ASP A 109 -18.82 2.21 5.23
C ASP A 109 -18.22 2.77 6.52
N LEU A 110 -19.03 3.51 7.27
CA LEU A 110 -18.64 4.09 8.57
C LEU A 110 -18.33 3.02 9.63
N ASN A 111 -18.87 1.81 9.46
CA ASN A 111 -18.65 0.71 10.40
C ASN A 111 -17.41 -0.12 10.07
N PHE A 112 -16.74 0.13 8.95
CA PHE A 112 -15.58 -0.66 8.54
C PHE A 112 -14.51 -0.82 9.65
N PRO A 113 -14.07 0.24 10.36
CA PRO A 113 -13.10 0.09 11.44
C PRO A 113 -13.60 -0.83 12.58
N ASN A 114 -14.88 -0.75 12.93
CA ASN A 114 -15.49 -1.60 13.95
C ASN A 114 -15.59 -3.05 13.46
N ASN A 115 -16.05 -3.27 12.23
CA ASN A 115 -16.09 -4.59 11.61
C ASN A 115 -14.71 -5.27 11.65
N CYS A 116 -13.64 -4.52 11.38
CA CYS A 116 -12.28 -5.01 11.46
C CYS A 116 -11.91 -5.40 12.90
N ARG A 117 -12.22 -4.58 13.90
CA ARG A 117 -11.89 -4.85 15.30
C ARG A 117 -12.62 -6.08 15.83
N GLU A 118 -13.91 -6.18 15.58
CA GLU A 118 -14.77 -7.29 16.02
C GLU A 118 -14.35 -8.64 15.41
N ASN A 119 -13.83 -8.63 14.17
CA ASN A 119 -13.41 -9.84 13.46
C ASN A 119 -11.87 -10.07 13.50
N GLY A 120 -11.12 -9.25 14.22
CA GLY A 120 -9.66 -9.35 14.30
C GLY A 120 -8.98 -9.16 12.92
N GLY A 121 -9.45 -8.17 12.15
CA GLY A 121 -9.06 -7.92 10.78
C GLY A 121 -9.88 -8.72 9.78
N GLY A 122 -9.39 -8.82 8.53
CA GLY A 122 -10.14 -9.51 7.49
C GLY A 122 -9.53 -9.42 6.11
N PHE A 123 -10.40 -9.72 5.13
CA PHE A 123 -10.15 -9.52 3.71
C PHE A 123 -11.07 -8.40 3.17
N ILE A 124 -10.59 -7.70 2.17
CA ILE A 124 -11.38 -6.77 1.36
C ILE A 124 -11.59 -7.42 0.00
N VAL A 125 -12.81 -7.34 -0.53
CA VAL A 125 -13.16 -7.77 -1.89
C VAL A 125 -13.52 -6.53 -2.70
N ALA A 126 -12.92 -6.37 -3.88
CA ALA A 126 -13.05 -5.19 -4.70
C ALA A 126 -13.25 -5.54 -6.19
N GLY A 127 -13.82 -4.62 -6.92
CA GLY A 127 -13.95 -4.70 -8.36
C GLY A 127 -12.67 -4.31 -9.11
N GLU A 128 -12.82 -3.67 -10.26
CA GLU A 128 -11.70 -3.24 -11.11
C GLU A 128 -11.01 -1.98 -10.57
N ASN A 129 -9.71 -1.87 -10.89
CA ASN A 129 -8.91 -0.67 -10.67
C ASN A 129 -8.90 -0.19 -9.20
N TYR A 130 -8.75 -1.14 -8.26
CA TYR A 130 -8.71 -0.83 -6.84
C TYR A 130 -7.46 -0.02 -6.46
N GLY A 131 -7.65 1.07 -5.70
CA GLY A 131 -6.58 1.94 -5.23
C GLY A 131 -6.15 3.02 -6.22
N GLN A 132 -7.04 3.38 -7.17
CA GLN A 132 -6.81 4.46 -8.12
C GLN A 132 -6.50 5.79 -7.42
N GLY A 133 -5.72 6.65 -8.07
CA GLY A 133 -5.48 8.03 -7.64
C GLY A 133 -4.09 8.27 -7.09
N SER A 134 -3.96 9.09 -6.05
CA SER A 134 -2.68 9.52 -5.50
C SER A 134 -1.87 8.40 -4.86
N SER A 135 -0.53 8.49 -4.94
CA SER A 135 0.40 7.55 -4.31
C SER A 135 0.44 7.76 -2.79
N ARG A 136 -0.50 7.16 -2.07
CA ARG A 136 -0.60 7.29 -0.60
C ARG A 136 -0.40 5.95 0.07
N GLU A 137 0.73 5.79 0.77
CA GLU A 137 0.96 4.59 1.58
C GLU A 137 -0.08 4.43 2.69
N HIS A 138 -0.67 5.51 3.20
CA HIS A 138 -1.73 5.46 4.21
C HIS A 138 -2.92 4.60 3.80
N ALA A 139 -3.25 4.56 2.50
CA ALA A 139 -4.29 3.69 1.97
C ALA A 139 -3.95 2.19 2.07
N ALA A 140 -2.71 1.82 2.39
CA ALA A 140 -2.30 0.46 2.74
C ALA A 140 -1.98 0.32 4.24
N LEU A 141 -1.32 1.31 4.86
CA LEU A 141 -0.93 1.26 6.26
C LEU A 141 -2.14 1.27 7.22
N VAL A 142 -3.17 2.03 6.88
CA VAL A 142 -4.37 2.10 7.74
C VAL A 142 -5.16 0.79 7.71
N PRO A 143 -5.49 0.18 6.55
CA PRO A 143 -6.01 -1.17 6.48
C PRO A 143 -5.12 -2.21 7.17
N LEU A 144 -3.78 -2.12 7.02
CA LEU A 144 -2.86 -2.99 7.74
C LEU A 144 -3.05 -2.89 9.26
N TYR A 145 -3.11 -1.67 9.78
CA TYR A 145 -3.33 -1.44 11.22
C TYR A 145 -4.65 -2.03 11.70
N LEU A 146 -5.69 -1.99 10.88
CA LEU A 146 -6.98 -2.62 11.13
C LEU A 146 -6.97 -4.15 10.93
N GLY A 147 -5.83 -4.73 10.60
CA GLY A 147 -5.65 -6.19 10.49
C GLY A 147 -6.04 -6.78 9.13
N ILE A 148 -6.15 -5.98 8.09
CA ILE A 148 -6.37 -6.50 6.73
C ILE A 148 -5.14 -7.29 6.29
N LYS A 149 -5.35 -8.51 5.77
CA LYS A 149 -4.30 -9.44 5.35
C LYS A 149 -4.21 -9.59 3.83
N ALA A 150 -5.31 -9.46 3.14
CA ALA A 150 -5.36 -9.51 1.68
C ALA A 150 -6.48 -8.64 1.14
N VAL A 151 -6.31 -8.21 -0.09
CA VAL A 151 -7.35 -7.62 -0.92
C VAL A 151 -7.51 -8.51 -2.14
N PHE A 152 -8.73 -8.97 -2.40
CA PHE A 152 -9.11 -9.70 -3.61
C PHE A 152 -9.79 -8.72 -4.55
N ALA A 153 -9.25 -8.50 -5.73
CA ALA A 153 -9.78 -7.53 -6.67
C ALA A 153 -9.80 -8.09 -8.10
N LYS A 154 -10.64 -7.54 -8.96
CA LYS A 154 -10.57 -7.84 -10.39
C LYS A 154 -9.30 -7.25 -11.02
N SER A 155 -8.87 -6.08 -10.55
CA SER A 155 -7.57 -5.46 -10.92
C SER A 155 -7.16 -4.39 -9.91
N PHE A 156 -5.88 -4.01 -9.92
CA PHE A 156 -5.29 -3.01 -9.03
C PHE A 156 -4.68 -1.85 -9.79
N ALA A 157 -4.79 -0.64 -9.24
CA ALA A 157 -3.94 0.46 -9.64
C ALA A 157 -2.48 0.18 -9.24
N ARG A 158 -1.55 0.37 -10.17
CA ARG A 158 -0.14 -0.04 -10.06
C ARG A 158 0.55 0.45 -8.77
N ILE A 159 0.41 1.72 -8.45
CA ILE A 159 1.10 2.31 -7.28
C ILE A 159 0.51 1.75 -5.98
N HIS A 160 -0.81 1.60 -5.90
CA HIS A 160 -1.46 1.06 -4.71
C HIS A 160 -1.11 -0.41 -4.47
N LYS A 161 -1.03 -1.23 -5.55
CA LYS A 161 -0.54 -2.60 -5.50
C LYS A 161 0.85 -2.68 -4.86
N ALA A 162 1.78 -1.79 -5.27
CA ALA A 162 3.11 -1.71 -4.66
C ALA A 162 3.05 -1.32 -3.18
N ASN A 163 2.16 -0.40 -2.79
CA ASN A 163 1.98 -0.03 -1.38
C ASN A 163 1.41 -1.18 -0.53
N LEU A 164 0.49 -1.98 -1.06
CA LEU A 164 -0.01 -3.19 -0.40
C LEU A 164 1.12 -4.19 -0.17
N ILE A 165 1.93 -4.48 -1.20
CA ILE A 165 3.09 -5.37 -1.13
C ILE A 165 4.08 -4.89 -0.07
N ASN A 166 4.45 -3.60 -0.10
CA ASN A 166 5.36 -3.00 0.87
C ASN A 166 4.85 -3.09 2.31
N SER A 167 3.53 -3.06 2.48
CA SER A 167 2.86 -3.23 3.78
C SER A 167 2.65 -4.69 4.17
N GLY A 168 2.99 -5.64 3.29
CA GLY A 168 2.78 -7.08 3.52
C GLY A 168 1.32 -7.53 3.41
N ILE A 169 0.45 -6.74 2.77
CA ILE A 169 -0.92 -7.11 2.42
C ILE A 169 -0.91 -7.77 1.05
N LEU A 170 -1.52 -8.94 0.92
CA LEU A 170 -1.55 -9.70 -0.33
C LEU A 170 -2.51 -9.06 -1.35
N PRO A 171 -2.03 -8.53 -2.49
CA PRO A 171 -2.88 -8.05 -3.57
C PRO A 171 -3.21 -9.19 -4.54
N LEU A 172 -4.32 -9.85 -4.34
CA LEU A 172 -4.72 -11.04 -5.09
C LEU A 172 -5.76 -10.69 -6.15
N VAL A 173 -5.48 -11.06 -7.40
CA VAL A 173 -6.38 -10.83 -8.55
C VAL A 173 -7.21 -12.09 -8.79
N PHE A 174 -8.51 -11.95 -9.03
CA PHE A 174 -9.35 -13.06 -9.40
C PHE A 174 -8.91 -13.66 -10.75
N ALA A 175 -8.65 -14.98 -10.79
CA ALA A 175 -8.38 -15.66 -12.05
C ALA A 175 -9.63 -15.67 -12.96
N ASN A 176 -10.81 -15.81 -12.36
CA ASN A 176 -12.10 -15.61 -13.01
C ASN A 176 -12.79 -14.40 -12.36
N PRO A 177 -12.99 -13.28 -13.07
CA PRO A 177 -13.64 -12.08 -12.53
C PRO A 177 -15.08 -12.32 -11.99
N GLU A 178 -15.77 -13.37 -12.45
CA GLU A 178 -17.12 -13.70 -11.98
C GLU A 178 -17.13 -14.23 -10.53
N ASP A 179 -16.02 -14.78 -10.04
CA ASP A 179 -15.90 -15.25 -8.66
C ASP A 179 -16.15 -14.13 -7.64
N TYR A 180 -15.90 -12.86 -8.05
CA TYR A 180 -16.27 -11.69 -7.27
C TYR A 180 -17.75 -11.69 -6.86
N LEU A 181 -18.65 -12.16 -7.72
CA LEU A 181 -20.10 -12.16 -7.46
C LEU A 181 -20.47 -13.13 -6.34
N GLY A 182 -19.80 -14.28 -6.27
CA GLY A 182 -20.05 -15.37 -5.31
C GLY A 182 -19.62 -15.06 -3.87
N ILE A 183 -18.87 -13.98 -3.63
CA ILE A 183 -18.37 -13.66 -2.29
C ILE A 183 -19.21 -12.53 -1.68
N ASN A 184 -19.63 -12.71 -0.43
CA ASN A 184 -20.39 -11.70 0.31
C ASN A 184 -19.62 -11.21 1.53
N VAL A 185 -20.03 -10.03 2.05
CA VAL A 185 -19.52 -9.52 3.32
C VAL A 185 -19.83 -10.54 4.42
N PHE A 186 -18.84 -10.75 5.29
CA PHE A 186 -18.78 -11.72 6.38
C PHE A 186 -18.72 -13.20 5.96
N ASP A 187 -18.60 -13.52 4.66
CA ASP A 187 -18.18 -14.86 4.26
C ASP A 187 -16.77 -15.13 4.79
N GLU A 188 -16.57 -16.34 5.31
CA GLU A 188 -15.28 -16.79 5.82
C GLU A 188 -14.51 -17.47 4.70
N ILE A 189 -13.34 -16.90 4.38
CA ILE A 189 -12.46 -17.41 3.32
C ILE A 189 -11.22 -18.02 3.97
N GLU A 190 -10.87 -19.22 3.53
CA GLU A 190 -9.69 -19.97 3.98
C GLU A 190 -8.67 -20.08 2.84
N ILE A 191 -7.42 -19.73 3.13
CA ILE A 191 -6.26 -19.99 2.27
C ILE A 191 -5.34 -20.93 3.04
N LYS A 192 -5.30 -22.21 2.65
CA LYS A 192 -4.47 -23.22 3.30
C LYS A 192 -2.99 -23.02 2.94
N ASP A 193 -2.12 -23.27 3.89
CA ASP A 193 -0.66 -23.25 3.68
C ASP A 193 -0.16 -22.05 2.88
N ILE A 194 -0.64 -20.85 3.22
CA ILE A 194 -0.39 -19.61 2.46
C ILE A 194 1.09 -19.39 2.18
N LYS A 195 1.98 -19.69 3.14
CA LYS A 195 3.43 -19.56 2.96
C LYS A 195 3.95 -20.46 1.85
N GLN A 196 3.49 -21.71 1.78
CA GLN A 196 3.90 -22.65 0.75
C GLN A 196 3.35 -22.26 -0.63
N GLN A 197 2.09 -21.83 -0.67
CA GLN A 197 1.51 -21.35 -1.92
C GLN A 197 2.31 -20.14 -2.45
N LEU A 198 2.64 -19.16 -1.60
CA LEU A 198 3.44 -17.99 -2.00
C LEU A 198 4.84 -18.37 -2.50
N LYS A 199 5.49 -19.38 -1.90
CA LYS A 199 6.84 -19.82 -2.31
C LYS A 199 6.86 -20.48 -3.69
N HIS A 200 5.86 -21.28 -3.99
CA HIS A 200 5.93 -22.21 -5.12
C HIS A 200 5.02 -21.84 -6.29
N SER A 201 4.12 -20.89 -6.12
CA SER A 201 3.15 -20.53 -7.14
C SER A 201 2.80 -19.04 -7.12
N ASN A 202 2.37 -18.54 -8.26
CA ASN A 202 1.66 -17.27 -8.35
C ASN A 202 0.13 -17.46 -8.30
N LYS A 203 -0.34 -18.72 -8.32
CA LYS A 203 -1.74 -19.06 -8.15
C LYS A 203 -1.99 -19.42 -6.70
N ILE A 204 -2.94 -18.75 -6.09
CA ILE A 204 -3.35 -18.94 -4.70
C ILE A 204 -4.77 -19.49 -4.70
N ARG A 205 -4.95 -20.64 -4.03
CA ARG A 205 -6.26 -21.26 -3.86
C ARG A 205 -6.86 -20.85 -2.53
N ALA A 206 -8.07 -20.31 -2.60
CA ALA A 206 -8.87 -19.97 -1.46
C ALA A 206 -10.20 -20.76 -1.52
N VAL A 207 -10.82 -20.96 -0.37
CA VAL A 207 -12.12 -21.64 -0.27
C VAL A 207 -13.08 -20.75 0.51
N ASN A 208 -14.25 -20.47 -0.04
CA ASN A 208 -15.35 -19.89 0.72
C ASN A 208 -15.96 -20.99 1.59
N LYS A 209 -15.77 -20.91 2.90
CA LYS A 209 -16.23 -21.94 3.83
C LYS A 209 -17.74 -22.07 3.92
N LYS A 210 -18.48 -21.04 3.54
CA LYS A 210 -19.92 -21.03 3.57
C LYS A 210 -20.53 -21.76 2.37
N SER A 211 -20.04 -21.49 1.15
CA SER A 211 -20.52 -22.13 -0.07
C SER A 211 -19.77 -23.41 -0.42
N GLY A 212 -18.54 -23.59 0.10
CA GLY A 212 -17.63 -24.66 -0.28
C GLY A 212 -16.93 -24.42 -1.62
N GLU A 213 -17.17 -23.29 -2.28
CA GLU A 213 -16.58 -22.96 -3.57
C GLU A 213 -15.09 -22.66 -3.47
N GLU A 214 -14.32 -23.20 -4.40
CA GLU A 214 -12.91 -22.87 -4.59
C GLU A 214 -12.79 -21.60 -5.44
N ILE A 215 -11.91 -20.70 -5.02
CA ILE A 215 -11.61 -19.44 -5.68
C ILE A 215 -10.13 -19.47 -6.06
N GLU A 216 -9.84 -19.40 -7.36
CA GLU A 216 -8.46 -19.24 -7.83
C GLU A 216 -8.12 -17.76 -7.91
N LEU A 217 -7.04 -17.38 -7.24
CA LEU A 217 -6.51 -16.02 -7.19
C LEU A 217 -5.09 -16.01 -7.77
N ILE A 218 -4.71 -14.91 -8.40
CA ILE A 218 -3.39 -14.72 -9.01
C ILE A 218 -2.63 -13.64 -8.24
N LEU A 219 -1.41 -13.95 -7.83
CA LEU A 219 -0.48 -13.00 -7.25
C LEU A 219 0.50 -12.53 -8.35
N GLU A 220 0.18 -11.41 -8.97
CA GLU A 220 1.00 -10.82 -10.03
C GLU A 220 2.14 -9.98 -9.45
N VAL A 221 3.22 -10.61 -9.04
CA VAL A 221 4.39 -9.99 -8.42
C VAL A 221 5.68 -10.55 -8.97
N THR A 222 6.76 -9.79 -8.84
CA THR A 222 8.13 -10.25 -9.08
C THR A 222 8.62 -11.13 -7.94
N GLU A 223 9.70 -11.91 -8.14
CA GLU A 223 10.28 -12.73 -7.07
C GLU A 223 10.72 -11.90 -5.87
N ARG A 224 11.29 -10.71 -6.09
CA ARG A 224 11.64 -9.80 -5.00
C ARG A 224 10.42 -9.34 -4.20
N GLU A 225 9.31 -9.02 -4.85
CA GLU A 225 8.07 -8.63 -4.18
C GLU A 225 7.47 -9.81 -3.41
N LYS A 226 7.63 -11.03 -3.91
CA LYS A 226 7.24 -12.25 -3.21
C LYS A 226 8.03 -12.40 -1.90
N ASP A 227 9.36 -12.18 -1.94
CA ASP A 227 10.20 -12.19 -0.74
C ASP A 227 9.77 -11.13 0.28
N ILE A 228 9.42 -9.93 -0.18
CA ILE A 228 8.87 -8.86 0.67
C ILE A 228 7.59 -9.33 1.37
N LEU A 229 6.66 -9.94 0.65
CA LEU A 229 5.42 -10.47 1.21
C LEU A 229 5.68 -11.61 2.20
N LEU A 230 6.60 -12.51 1.90
CA LEU A 230 7.02 -13.60 2.78
C LEU A 230 7.65 -13.11 4.09
N CYS A 231 8.30 -11.95 4.07
CA CYS A 231 8.82 -11.28 5.27
C CYS A 231 7.73 -10.49 6.04
N GLY A 232 6.52 -10.36 5.49
CA GLY A 232 5.47 -9.54 6.08
C GLY A 232 5.65 -8.04 5.82
N GLY A 233 6.28 -7.67 4.68
CA GLY A 233 6.43 -6.30 4.22
C GLY A 233 7.88 -5.83 4.12
N TYR A 234 8.04 -4.70 3.44
CA TYR A 234 9.35 -4.19 3.03
C TYR A 234 10.29 -3.84 4.20
N ILE A 235 9.77 -3.27 5.29
CA ILE A 235 10.60 -2.92 6.46
C ILE A 235 11.17 -4.18 7.12
N ASN A 236 10.37 -5.24 7.24
CA ASN A 236 10.85 -6.52 7.77
C ASN A 236 11.89 -7.15 6.83
N TYR A 237 11.63 -7.11 5.51
CA TYR A 237 12.58 -7.56 4.50
C TYR A 237 13.92 -6.85 4.61
N MET A 238 13.93 -5.51 4.77
CA MET A 238 15.15 -4.72 4.93
C MET A 238 15.87 -5.00 6.25
N LYS A 239 15.15 -5.22 7.36
CA LYS A 239 15.74 -5.58 8.65
C LYS A 239 16.51 -6.90 8.58
N ASN A 240 15.99 -7.84 7.84
CA ASN A 240 16.62 -9.14 7.64
C ASN A 240 17.73 -9.09 6.57
N ARG A 241 18.06 -7.88 6.02
CA ARG A 241 19.05 -7.65 4.96
C ARG A 241 18.88 -8.58 3.74
N GLY A 242 17.64 -8.93 3.42
CA GLY A 242 17.36 -9.88 2.35
C GLY A 242 17.70 -11.32 2.70
N GLU A 243 18.07 -11.64 3.94
CA GLU A 243 18.01 -13.01 4.42
C GLU A 243 16.57 -13.45 4.29
N VAL A 244 16.39 -14.32 3.31
CA VAL A 244 15.07 -14.75 2.90
C VAL A 244 14.39 -15.36 4.12
N CYS A 245 13.18 -14.88 4.45
CA CYS A 245 12.37 -15.45 5.52
C CYS A 245 11.90 -16.87 5.14
N HIS A 246 12.87 -17.73 4.77
CA HIS A 246 12.67 -19.08 4.28
C HIS A 246 12.60 -20.13 5.39
N ALA A 247 12.77 -19.73 6.64
CA ALA A 247 12.62 -20.64 7.78
C ALA A 247 11.16 -20.98 8.10
#